data_66fe936450cefef067cf7cb886779e56
#
_entry.id   66fe936450cefef067cf7cb886779e56
#
_cell.length_a   1.000
_cell.length_b   1.000
_cell.length_c   1.000
_cell.angle_alpha   90.00
_cell.angle_beta   90.00
_cell.angle_gamma   90.00
#
_symmetry.space_group_name_H-M   'P 1'
#
loop_
_entity.id
_entity.type
_entity.pdbx_description
1 polymer ?
#
loop_
_entity_poly.entity_id
_entity_poly.type
_entity_poly.pdbx_seq_one_letter_code
_entity_poly.pdbx_strand_id
1 'polypeptide(L)'
;MPCRRIALVRLLKAGAGSLLLAIASCAPLPPTASVAVPSLPTGEARVWFYRDLGPYDGLGTPFLRMNGAIVGVSEPGGALYRDVAPGQYHVTVDNYLGDFDSTRQVYLFPGQQSYFKIVSLKNWIAGGNRFGNDFHRDTFYVREIPPEVAQGDVARSQFYGGS
;
A
#
# COMPACT_ATOMS: atom_id res chain seq x y z
N MET A 1 6.39 -12.59 3.07
CA MET A 1 5.04 -13.20 2.96
C MET A 1 5.17 -14.53 2.26
N PRO A 2 4.61 -15.63 2.77
CA PRO A 2 4.81 -16.94 2.16
C PRO A 2 3.88 -17.08 0.95
N CYS A 3 4.50 -17.31 -0.20
CA CYS A 3 3.83 -17.75 -1.41
C CYS A 3 3.16 -19.11 -1.14
N ARG A 4 1.83 -19.19 -1.11
CA ARG A 4 1.11 -20.44 -0.94
C ARG A 4 1.31 -21.32 -2.18
N ARG A 5 2.04 -22.41 -2.00
CA ARG A 5 2.17 -23.48 -2.99
C ARG A 5 0.85 -24.25 -3.05
N ILE A 6 0.14 -24.12 -4.14
CA ILE A 6 -0.94 -25.07 -4.49
C ILE A 6 -0.27 -26.25 -5.16
N ALA A 7 -0.17 -27.35 -4.43
CA ALA A 7 0.27 -28.62 -4.97
C ALA A 7 -0.86 -29.25 -5.78
N LEU A 8 -0.70 -29.34 -7.09
CA LEU A 8 -1.55 -30.17 -7.93
C LEU A 8 -0.84 -31.51 -8.15
N VAL A 9 -1.23 -32.49 -7.36
CA VAL A 9 -0.91 -33.90 -7.60
C VAL A 9 -2.15 -34.55 -8.22
N ARG A 10 -2.06 -34.94 -9.47
CA ARG A 10 -2.57 -36.20 -10.07
C ARG A 10 -2.66 -36.07 -11.58
N LEU A 11 -1.86 -36.81 -12.30
CA LEU A 11 -2.30 -37.91 -13.16
C LEU A 11 -1.13 -38.51 -13.93
N LEU A 12 -0.76 -39.73 -13.54
CA LEU A 12 0.01 -40.62 -14.41
C LEU A 12 -0.98 -41.29 -15.35
N LYS A 13 -0.79 -41.14 -16.68
CA LYS A 13 -0.81 -42.27 -17.63
C LYS A 13 -0.44 -41.79 -19.03
N ALA A 14 0.70 -42.35 -19.51
CA ALA A 14 1.08 -42.67 -20.88
C ALA A 14 0.88 -41.61 -21.99
N GLY A 15 2.01 -41.17 -22.54
CA GLY A 15 2.07 -40.47 -23.82
C GLY A 15 3.22 -39.48 -23.85
N ALA A 16 4.26 -39.74 -24.67
CA ALA A 16 5.36 -38.85 -24.93
C ALA A 16 4.87 -37.45 -25.30
N GLY A 17 5.41 -36.45 -24.66
CA GLY A 17 5.17 -35.08 -25.11
C GLY A 17 5.09 -34.07 -23.97
N SER A 18 6.07 -33.19 -23.92
CA SER A 18 6.05 -31.83 -23.35
C SER A 18 5.75 -31.72 -21.86
N LEU A 19 6.79 -31.79 -21.07
CA LEU A 19 6.83 -31.26 -19.71
C LEU A 19 6.74 -29.71 -19.79
N LEU A 20 5.53 -29.17 -19.82
CA LEU A 20 5.29 -27.75 -19.60
C LEU A 20 5.56 -27.46 -18.12
N LEU A 21 6.78 -27.03 -17.81
CA LEU A 21 7.07 -26.37 -16.55
C LEU A 21 6.24 -25.09 -16.52
N ALA A 22 5.11 -25.11 -15.80
CA ALA A 22 4.43 -23.91 -15.37
C ALA A 22 5.34 -23.19 -14.37
N ILE A 23 6.18 -22.29 -14.85
CA ILE A 23 6.91 -21.34 -14.03
C ILE A 23 5.83 -20.39 -13.51
N ALA A 24 5.33 -20.63 -12.30
CA ALA A 24 4.53 -19.65 -11.58
C ALA A 24 5.47 -18.46 -11.26
N SER A 25 5.65 -17.55 -12.21
CA SER A 25 6.33 -16.29 -11.95
C SER A 25 5.45 -15.48 -11.03
N CYS A 26 6.00 -14.98 -9.92
CA CYS A 26 5.37 -13.94 -9.13
C CYS A 26 5.35 -12.66 -9.99
N ALA A 27 4.34 -12.52 -10.83
CA ALA A 27 4.16 -11.31 -11.61
C ALA A 27 3.85 -10.14 -10.65
N PRO A 28 4.46 -8.98 -10.86
CA PRO A 28 4.10 -7.78 -10.10
C PRO A 28 2.62 -7.47 -10.31
N LEU A 29 1.99 -6.85 -9.30
CA LEU A 29 0.61 -6.38 -9.44
C LEU A 29 0.50 -5.36 -10.57
N PRO A 30 -0.65 -5.30 -11.27
CA PRO A 30 -0.84 -4.34 -12.35
C PRO A 30 -0.85 -2.91 -11.82
N PRO A 31 -0.44 -1.92 -12.62
CA PRO A 31 -0.61 -0.52 -12.26
C PRO A 31 -2.10 -0.18 -12.14
N THR A 32 -2.43 0.74 -11.23
CA THR A 32 -3.83 1.14 -10.97
C THR A 32 -4.56 1.59 -12.23
N ALA A 33 -3.87 2.27 -13.15
CA ALA A 33 -4.45 2.72 -14.41
C ALA A 33 -4.95 1.56 -15.31
N SER A 34 -4.46 0.35 -15.13
CA SER A 34 -4.89 -0.83 -15.91
C SER A 34 -5.98 -1.65 -15.22
N VAL A 35 -6.41 -1.23 -14.03
CA VAL A 35 -7.47 -1.91 -13.27
C VAL A 35 -8.79 -1.16 -13.41
N ALA A 36 -9.87 -1.89 -13.65
CA ALA A 36 -11.22 -1.32 -13.64
C ALA A 36 -11.64 -1.01 -12.19
N VAL A 37 -11.36 0.22 -11.75
CA VAL A 37 -11.81 0.71 -10.45
C VAL A 37 -13.30 1.05 -10.55
N PRO A 38 -14.17 0.49 -9.68
CA PRO A 38 -15.59 0.80 -9.68
C PRO A 38 -15.86 2.30 -9.49
N SER A 39 -16.96 2.79 -10.04
CA SER A 39 -17.41 4.16 -9.76
C SER A 39 -17.66 4.34 -8.26
N LEU A 40 -17.38 5.54 -7.77
CA LEU A 40 -17.66 5.89 -6.38
C LEU A 40 -19.16 5.73 -6.09
N PRO A 41 -19.56 4.97 -5.05
CA PRO A 41 -20.95 4.81 -4.69
C PRO A 41 -21.61 6.15 -4.35
N THR A 42 -22.89 6.29 -4.72
CA THR A 42 -23.63 7.53 -4.46
C THR A 42 -23.71 7.83 -2.96
N GLY A 43 -23.34 9.03 -2.58
CA GLY A 43 -23.39 9.48 -1.19
C GLY A 43 -22.15 9.11 -0.37
N GLU A 44 -21.22 8.35 -0.92
CA GLU A 44 -19.94 8.04 -0.26
C GLU A 44 -18.81 8.99 -0.70
N ALA A 45 -17.70 8.91 -0.01
CA ALA A 45 -16.43 9.53 -0.36
C ALA A 45 -15.37 8.44 -0.57
N ARG A 46 -14.40 8.68 -1.43
CA ARG A 46 -13.29 7.76 -1.67
C ARG A 46 -11.99 8.32 -1.14
N VAL A 47 -11.27 7.51 -0.39
CA VAL A 47 -9.94 7.82 0.11
C VAL A 47 -8.92 6.92 -0.57
N TRP A 48 -7.98 7.52 -1.28
CA TRP A 48 -6.84 6.85 -1.85
C TRP A 48 -5.64 6.95 -0.92
N PHE A 49 -4.97 5.84 -0.72
CA PHE A 49 -3.67 5.76 -0.07
C PHE A 49 -2.67 5.26 -1.08
N TYR A 50 -1.52 5.92 -1.18
CA TYR A 50 -0.47 5.50 -2.08
C TYR A 50 0.91 5.83 -1.53
N ARG A 51 1.91 5.11 -2.02
CA ARG A 51 3.28 5.27 -1.62
C ARG A 51 4.21 5.05 -2.80
N ASP A 52 5.22 5.89 -2.95
CA ASP A 52 6.27 5.70 -3.94
C ASP A 52 7.20 4.54 -3.53
N LEU A 53 8.01 4.12 -4.50
CA LEU A 53 9.14 3.23 -4.26
C LEU A 53 10.38 3.90 -4.84
N GLY A 54 11.10 4.61 -4.01
CA GLY A 54 12.36 5.25 -4.34
C GLY A 54 13.56 4.55 -3.69
N PRO A 55 14.78 4.90 -4.07
CA PRO A 55 15.98 4.26 -3.55
C PRO A 55 16.25 4.52 -2.05
N TYR A 56 15.61 5.54 -1.50
CA TYR A 56 15.73 5.93 -0.10
C TYR A 56 14.49 5.62 0.73
N ASP A 57 13.47 5.01 0.11
CA ASP A 57 12.27 4.62 0.80
C ASP A 57 12.50 3.38 1.65
N GLY A 58 11.87 3.34 2.83
CA GLY A 58 11.82 2.15 3.66
C GLY A 58 11.04 1.03 2.98
N LEU A 59 11.33 -0.22 3.33
CA LEU A 59 10.61 -1.39 2.83
C LEU A 59 9.56 -1.91 3.82
N GLY A 60 9.45 -1.31 5.01
CA GLY A 60 8.43 -1.64 5.97
C GLY A 60 7.01 -1.44 5.41
N THR A 61 6.06 -2.22 5.87
CA THR A 61 4.66 -2.22 5.41
C THR A 61 3.73 -1.88 6.58
N PRO A 62 3.65 -0.60 7.00
CA PRO A 62 2.85 -0.19 8.13
C PRO A 62 1.35 -0.29 7.83
N PHE A 63 0.55 -0.50 8.89
CA PHE A 63 -0.89 -0.40 8.77
C PHE A 63 -1.34 1.04 8.58
N LEU A 64 -2.36 1.20 7.74
CA LEU A 64 -3.11 2.44 7.56
C LEU A 64 -4.39 2.35 8.37
N ARG A 65 -4.73 3.43 9.08
CA ARG A 65 -5.93 3.47 9.90
C ARG A 65 -6.77 4.70 9.58
N MET A 66 -8.07 4.53 9.70
CA MET A 66 -9.04 5.62 9.74
C MET A 66 -9.86 5.48 11.02
N ASN A 67 -9.87 6.51 11.84
CA ASN A 67 -10.52 6.49 13.17
C ASN A 67 -10.12 5.28 14.03
N GLY A 68 -8.85 4.87 13.96
CA GLY A 68 -8.29 3.72 14.68
C GLY A 68 -8.50 2.35 14.02
N ALA A 69 -9.47 2.20 13.11
CA ALA A 69 -9.70 0.95 12.38
C ALA A 69 -8.65 0.76 11.27
N ILE A 70 -8.10 -0.45 11.14
CA ILE A 70 -7.19 -0.79 10.05
C ILE A 70 -7.97 -0.81 8.74
N VAL A 71 -7.55 0.02 7.77
CA VAL A 71 -8.14 0.11 6.44
C VAL A 71 -7.25 -0.47 5.35
N GLY A 72 -6.01 -0.75 5.65
CA GLY A 72 -5.08 -1.36 4.69
C GLY A 72 -3.65 -1.42 5.19
N VAL A 73 -2.76 -1.79 4.29
CA VAL A 73 -1.31 -1.82 4.48
C VAL A 73 -0.66 -0.93 3.43
N SER A 74 0.32 -0.13 3.85
CA SER A 74 1.07 0.72 2.93
C SER A 74 2.21 -0.08 2.29
N GLU A 75 1.98 -0.60 1.10
CA GLU A 75 2.99 -1.33 0.34
C GLU A 75 3.89 -0.36 -0.45
N PRO A 76 5.21 -0.60 -0.54
CA PRO A 76 6.11 0.19 -1.37
C PRO A 76 5.69 0.17 -2.85
N GLY A 77 5.54 1.35 -3.46
CA GLY A 77 5.08 1.48 -4.85
C GLY A 77 3.60 1.14 -5.06
N GLY A 78 2.83 1.00 -3.97
CA GLY A 78 1.45 0.55 -4.01
C GLY A 78 0.42 1.66 -3.84
N ALA A 79 -0.80 1.38 -4.32
CA ALA A 79 -1.99 2.18 -4.08
C ALA A 79 -3.19 1.30 -3.72
N LEU A 80 -4.03 1.80 -2.84
CA LEU A 80 -5.32 1.20 -2.49
C LEU A 80 -6.34 2.30 -2.23
N TYR A 81 -7.64 1.97 -2.27
CA TYR A 81 -8.68 2.90 -1.87
C TYR A 81 -9.66 2.32 -0.86
N ARG A 82 -10.41 3.21 -0.21
CA ARG A 82 -11.58 2.88 0.62
C ARG A 82 -12.70 3.85 0.30
N ASP A 83 -13.88 3.29 0.08
CA ASP A 83 -15.11 4.05 0.01
C ASP A 83 -15.69 4.11 1.43
N VAL A 84 -16.04 5.30 1.87
CA VAL A 84 -16.45 5.57 3.26
C VAL A 84 -17.60 6.56 3.30
N ALA A 85 -18.38 6.51 4.37
CA ALA A 85 -19.40 7.53 4.62
C ALA A 85 -18.75 8.92 4.73
N PRO A 86 -19.44 10.00 4.31
CA PRO A 86 -18.98 11.37 4.56
C PRO A 86 -18.84 11.64 6.07
N GLY A 87 -17.86 12.47 6.42
CA GLY A 87 -17.62 12.80 7.82
C GLY A 87 -16.19 13.15 8.14
N GLN A 88 -15.93 13.30 9.43
CA GLN A 88 -14.59 13.60 9.92
C GLN A 88 -13.81 12.32 10.18
N TYR A 89 -12.59 12.28 9.66
CA TYR A 89 -11.69 11.14 9.81
C TYR A 89 -10.34 11.57 10.35
N HIS A 90 -9.81 10.72 11.22
CA HIS A 90 -8.42 10.76 11.66
C HIS A 90 -7.67 9.66 10.94
N VAL A 91 -6.87 10.05 9.97
CA VAL A 91 -6.05 9.15 9.15
C VAL A 91 -4.69 9.01 9.81
N THR A 92 -4.23 7.79 10.04
CA THR A 92 -2.93 7.50 10.64
C THR A 92 -2.19 6.42 9.87
N VAL A 93 -0.87 6.49 9.89
CA VAL A 93 0.02 5.41 9.51
C VAL A 93 0.77 4.92 10.76
N ASP A 94 0.82 3.61 10.96
CA ASP A 94 1.51 3.04 12.12
C ASP A 94 3.02 3.33 12.01
N ASN A 95 3.56 3.95 13.04
CA ASN A 95 4.97 4.27 13.17
C ASN A 95 5.56 3.68 14.45
N TYR A 96 6.87 3.54 14.44
CA TYR A 96 7.63 3.16 15.63
C TYR A 96 7.77 4.39 16.54
N LEU A 97 7.27 4.35 17.78
CA LEU A 97 7.48 5.37 18.81
C LEU A 97 6.86 6.76 18.55
N GLY A 98 5.70 6.85 17.89
CA GLY A 98 4.93 8.09 17.83
C GLY A 98 5.63 9.23 17.08
N ASP A 99 6.21 8.92 15.93
CA ASP A 99 6.81 9.93 15.06
C ASP A 99 5.81 11.04 14.71
N PHE A 100 6.31 12.27 14.57
CA PHE A 100 5.53 13.42 14.14
C PHE A 100 5.00 13.21 12.71
N ASP A 101 3.89 13.86 12.39
CA ASP A 101 3.26 13.83 11.06
C ASP A 101 2.75 12.44 10.58
N SER A 102 2.67 11.46 11.48
CA SER A 102 2.03 10.16 11.17
C SER A 102 0.51 10.23 11.06
N THR A 103 -0.08 11.40 11.28
CA THR A 103 -1.53 11.59 11.36
C THR A 103 -2.01 12.78 10.54
N ARG A 104 -3.26 12.71 10.03
CA ARG A 104 -4.00 13.83 9.43
C ARG A 104 -5.46 13.76 9.83
N GLN A 105 -6.04 14.92 10.06
CA GLN A 105 -7.50 15.07 10.18
C GLN A 105 -8.05 15.60 8.87
N VAL A 106 -9.12 14.98 8.39
CA VAL A 106 -9.80 15.38 7.15
C VAL A 106 -11.30 15.30 7.33
N TYR A 107 -12.02 16.20 6.70
CA TYR A 107 -13.46 16.11 6.54
C TYR A 107 -13.77 15.71 5.09
N LEU A 108 -14.48 14.63 4.90
CA LEU A 108 -14.85 14.07 3.61
C LEU A 108 -16.29 14.42 3.26
N PHE A 109 -16.50 15.00 2.08
CA PHE A 109 -17.82 15.32 1.57
C PHE A 109 -18.34 14.21 0.64
N PRO A 110 -19.67 14.08 0.48
CA PRO A 110 -20.24 13.13 -0.49
C PRO A 110 -19.70 13.38 -1.89
N GLY A 111 -19.29 12.32 -2.59
CA GLY A 111 -18.72 12.38 -3.92
C GLY A 111 -17.26 12.84 -3.98
N GLN A 112 -16.65 13.20 -2.86
CA GLN A 112 -15.26 13.63 -2.80
C GLN A 112 -14.30 12.45 -2.95
N GLN A 113 -13.17 12.71 -3.63
CA GLN A 113 -12.01 11.83 -3.61
C GLN A 113 -10.83 12.58 -2.98
N SER A 114 -10.28 12.01 -1.91
CA SER A 114 -9.10 12.52 -1.20
C SER A 114 -7.93 11.56 -1.35
N TYR A 115 -6.72 12.10 -1.41
CA TYR A 115 -5.51 11.36 -1.71
C TYR A 115 -4.47 11.55 -0.61
N PHE A 116 -4.06 10.45 0.01
CA PHE A 116 -3.04 10.45 1.06
C PHE A 116 -1.80 9.71 0.58
N LYS A 117 -0.72 10.45 0.44
CA LYS A 117 0.61 9.90 0.19
C LYS A 117 1.24 9.48 1.49
N ILE A 118 1.69 8.23 1.54
CA ILE A 118 2.53 7.75 2.63
C ILE A 118 3.98 7.96 2.19
N VAL A 119 4.63 8.93 2.82
CA VAL A 119 6.05 9.20 2.63
C VAL A 119 6.82 8.30 3.58
N SER A 120 7.74 7.52 3.07
CA SER A 120 8.63 6.72 3.89
C SER A 120 10.04 7.23 3.79
N LEU A 121 10.74 7.23 4.91
CA LEU A 121 12.15 7.59 4.97
C LEU A 121 12.90 6.47 5.67
N LYS A 122 13.92 5.96 5.02
CA LYS A 122 14.87 5.05 5.63
C LYS A 122 15.87 5.87 6.45
N ASN A 123 15.66 5.92 7.75
CA ASN A 123 16.54 6.62 8.64
C ASN A 123 17.62 5.70 9.19
N TRP A 124 18.86 6.13 9.12
CA TRP A 124 19.97 5.51 9.83
C TRP A 124 19.98 6.05 11.27
N ILE A 125 19.74 5.21 12.25
CA ILE A 125 20.01 5.55 13.63
C ILE A 125 21.40 5.01 13.93
N ALA A 126 22.38 5.89 13.98
CA ALA A 126 23.69 5.58 14.52
C ALA A 126 23.56 5.43 16.05
N GLY A 127 23.07 4.29 16.48
CA GLY A 127 22.99 3.87 17.87
C GLY A 127 23.94 2.72 18.08
N GLY A 128 25.23 2.97 17.99
CA GLY A 128 26.24 1.95 18.18
C GLY A 128 26.10 1.31 19.55
N ASN A 129 25.62 0.08 19.60
CA ASN A 129 26.00 -0.79 20.67
C ASN A 129 27.48 -1.18 20.45
N ARG A 130 28.16 -1.68 21.47
CA ARG A 130 29.57 -2.12 21.44
C ARG A 130 29.93 -3.11 20.31
N PHE A 131 28.97 -3.50 19.48
CA PHE A 131 29.11 -4.48 18.38
C PHE A 131 28.93 -3.87 17.00
N GLY A 132 28.80 -2.55 16.86
CA GLY A 132 28.78 -1.87 15.56
C GLY A 132 27.54 -2.15 14.70
N ASN A 133 26.45 -2.62 15.29
CA ASN A 133 25.22 -2.84 14.54
C ASN A 133 24.45 -1.52 14.40
N ASP A 134 24.46 -0.95 13.21
CA ASP A 134 23.60 0.17 12.86
C ASP A 134 22.15 -0.35 12.72
N PHE A 135 21.25 0.23 13.47
CA PHE A 135 19.82 -0.07 13.34
C PHE A 135 19.22 0.83 12.26
N HIS A 136 18.59 0.22 11.28
CA HIS A 136 17.74 0.92 10.33
C HIS A 136 16.34 1.07 10.92
N ARG A 137 15.79 2.26 10.83
CA ARG A 137 14.43 2.55 11.21
C ARG A 137 13.71 3.18 10.03
N ASP A 138 12.58 2.58 9.65
CA ASP A 138 11.68 3.20 8.68
C ASP A 138 10.74 4.15 9.43
N THR A 139 10.64 5.38 8.97
CA THR A 139 9.71 6.39 9.48
C THR A 139 8.68 6.70 8.41
N PHE A 140 7.42 6.81 8.79
CA PHE A 140 6.30 7.02 7.88
C PHE A 140 5.52 8.29 8.22
N TYR A 141 5.14 9.04 7.18
CA TYR A 141 4.38 10.28 7.29
C TYR A 141 3.15 10.22 6.39
N VAL A 142 2.04 10.77 6.85
CA VAL A 142 0.81 10.94 6.05
C VAL A 142 0.75 12.35 5.51
N ARG A 143 0.63 12.48 4.20
CA ARG A 143 0.42 13.77 3.53
C ARG A 143 -0.80 13.73 2.65
N GLU A 144 -1.70 14.66 2.82
CA GLU A 144 -2.77 14.90 1.86
C GLU A 144 -2.20 15.63 0.65
N ILE A 145 -2.50 15.12 -0.54
CA ILE A 145 -1.98 15.62 -1.81
C ILE A 145 -3.15 16.06 -2.69
N PRO A 146 -3.08 17.23 -3.32
CA PRO A 146 -4.10 17.68 -4.24
C PRO A 146 -4.37 16.67 -5.35
N PRO A 147 -5.65 16.46 -5.75
CA PRO A 147 -6.04 15.45 -6.73
C PRO A 147 -5.29 15.54 -8.06
N GLU A 148 -5.06 16.75 -8.55
CA GLU A 148 -4.36 17.03 -9.80
C GLU A 148 -2.91 16.54 -9.84
N VAL A 149 -2.29 16.40 -8.66
CA VAL A 149 -0.94 15.84 -8.52
C VAL A 149 -1.02 14.34 -8.26
N ALA A 150 -1.89 13.94 -7.32
CA ALA A 150 -1.97 12.58 -6.82
C ALA A 150 -2.46 11.56 -7.83
N GLN A 151 -3.40 11.94 -8.71
CA GLN A 151 -4.01 11.03 -9.69
C GLN A 151 -2.96 10.37 -10.59
N GLY A 152 -1.96 11.15 -11.05
CA GLY A 152 -0.88 10.62 -11.86
C GLY A 152 0.00 9.61 -11.10
N ASP A 153 0.26 9.84 -9.83
CA ASP A 153 1.05 8.95 -8.98
C ASP A 153 0.29 7.66 -8.71
N VAL A 154 -0.98 7.77 -8.30
CA VAL A 154 -1.86 6.62 -8.08
C VAL A 154 -2.00 5.77 -9.35
N ALA A 155 -2.16 6.39 -10.52
CA ALA A 155 -2.29 5.68 -11.79
C ALA A 155 -1.08 4.78 -12.09
N ARG A 156 0.12 5.21 -11.70
CA ARG A 156 1.37 4.46 -11.89
C ARG A 156 1.64 3.42 -10.80
N SER A 157 1.07 3.60 -9.62
CA SER A 157 1.25 2.69 -8.49
C SER A 157 0.61 1.33 -8.74
N GLN A 158 1.20 0.26 -8.18
CA GLN A 158 0.61 -1.07 -8.21
C GLN A 158 -0.69 -1.11 -7.41
N PHE A 159 -1.72 -1.76 -7.95
CA PHE A 159 -3.02 -1.79 -7.30
C PHE A 159 -3.13 -2.92 -6.27
N TYR A 160 -3.28 -2.55 -5.00
CA TYR A 160 -3.38 -3.48 -3.86
C TYR A 160 -4.83 -3.68 -3.36
N GLY A 161 -5.82 -3.16 -4.09
CA GLY A 161 -7.22 -3.40 -3.81
C GLY A 161 -8.02 -2.17 -3.41
N GLY A 162 -9.33 -2.38 -3.21
CA GLY A 162 -10.26 -1.35 -2.80
C GLY A 162 -11.60 -1.92 -2.34
N SER A 163 -12.31 -1.18 -1.52
CA SER A 163 -13.65 -1.53 -1.03
C SER A 163 -14.40 -0.28 -0.56
#